data_39f564344b2b908ee7dc862b0ddd4fd8
#
_entry.id   39f564344b2b908ee7dc862b0ddd4fd8
#
_cell.length_a   1.000
_cell.length_b   1.000
_cell.length_c   1.000
_cell.angle_alpha   90.00
_cell.angle_beta   90.00
_cell.angle_gamma   90.00
#
_symmetry.space_group_name_H-M   'P 1'
#
loop_
_entity.id
_entity.type
_entity.pdbx_description
1 polymer ?
#
loop_
_entity_poly.entity_id
_entity_poly.type
_entity_poly.pdbx_seq_one_letter_code
_entity_poly.pdbx_strand_id
1 'polypeptide(L)'
;GIFYYGKCDDYDTLENYLKRWDNAIIVSDQGGDLIGIRKLQEKYPSRVFLCYYRADRKTQRLIDWGQGGEYGKVTADRNRLMQLVIDELGDKRITLCGKREDYDGLVEHFGNIYRTKTENALGIMEYKWERTGADHWVHSLIYWRIGMDKYSESMAEVVGSDIFAGLPIGRFFD
;
A
#
# COMPACT_ATOMS: atom_id res chain seq x y z
N GLY A 1 -11.53 -6.61 -0.12
CA GLY A 1 -12.44 -5.46 -0.11
C GLY A 1 -12.07 -4.42 0.94
N ILE A 2 -12.54 -3.20 0.75
CA ILE A 2 -12.36 -2.09 1.69
C ILE A 2 -13.67 -1.91 2.44
N PHE A 3 -13.67 -2.13 3.75
CA PHE A 3 -14.86 -2.09 4.60
C PHE A 3 -15.09 -0.72 5.25
N TYR A 4 -14.06 0.07 5.39
CA TYR A 4 -14.15 1.41 5.96
C TYR A 4 -13.19 2.36 5.26
N TYR A 5 -13.69 3.55 5.00
CA TYR A 5 -12.92 4.63 4.41
C TYR A 5 -13.30 5.94 5.12
N GLY A 6 -12.36 6.54 5.82
CA GLY A 6 -12.67 7.70 6.66
C GLY A 6 -11.43 8.37 7.24
N LYS A 7 -11.65 9.42 8.00
CA LYS A 7 -10.61 10.12 8.74
C LYS A 7 -10.43 9.47 10.12
N CYS A 8 -9.19 9.48 10.58
CA CYS A 8 -8.83 9.14 11.93
C CYS A 8 -8.32 10.42 12.61
N ASP A 9 -8.91 10.79 13.74
CA ASP A 9 -8.62 12.09 14.35
C ASP A 9 -7.36 12.06 15.22
N ASP A 10 -6.94 10.88 15.68
CA ASP A 10 -5.78 10.72 16.56
C ASP A 10 -5.08 9.36 16.40
N TYR A 11 -3.87 9.27 16.97
CA TYR A 11 -3.07 8.05 16.97
C TYR A 11 -3.56 6.98 17.94
N ASP A 12 -4.32 7.36 18.97
CA ASP A 12 -4.89 6.40 19.92
C ASP A 12 -5.93 5.53 19.24
N THR A 13 -6.70 6.10 18.33
CA THR A 13 -7.64 5.36 17.48
C THR A 13 -6.91 4.36 16.58
N LEU A 14 -5.79 4.75 15.96
CA LEU A 14 -4.96 3.84 15.16
C LEU A 14 -4.36 2.73 16.04
N GLU A 15 -3.90 3.06 17.23
CA GLU A 15 -3.38 2.08 18.18
C GLU A 15 -4.45 1.08 18.63
N ASN A 16 -5.69 1.53 18.82
CA ASN A 16 -6.80 0.65 19.17
C ASN A 16 -7.10 -0.37 18.06
N TYR A 17 -6.94 -0.01 16.80
CA TYR A 17 -7.01 -0.99 15.69
C TYR A 17 -5.91 -2.03 15.78
N LEU A 18 -4.67 -1.62 16.07
CA LEU A 18 -3.55 -2.55 16.25
C LEU A 18 -3.75 -3.49 17.45
N LYS A 19 -4.35 -3.00 18.54
CA LYS A 19 -4.68 -3.82 19.71
C LYS A 19 -5.82 -4.80 19.44
N ARG A 20 -6.79 -4.38 18.63
CA ARG A 20 -7.99 -5.18 18.34
C ARG A 20 -7.72 -6.31 17.35
N TRP A 21 -6.81 -6.11 16.40
CA TRP A 21 -6.51 -7.07 15.35
C TRP A 21 -5.02 -7.36 15.29
N ASP A 22 -4.61 -8.52 15.71
CA ASP A 22 -3.20 -8.92 15.81
C ASP A 22 -2.46 -8.88 14.45
N ASN A 23 -3.18 -9.10 13.36
CA ASN A 23 -2.63 -9.07 12.00
C ASN A 23 -2.78 -7.71 11.29
N ALA A 24 -3.26 -6.66 11.99
CA ALA A 24 -3.40 -5.36 11.36
C ALA A 24 -2.03 -4.77 11.02
N ILE A 25 -1.93 -4.20 9.83
CA ILE A 25 -0.75 -3.50 9.31
C ILE A 25 -1.17 -2.05 9.02
N ILE A 26 -0.34 -1.11 9.44
CA ILE A 26 -0.47 0.31 9.10
C ILE A 26 0.65 0.68 8.15
N VAL A 27 0.29 1.24 7.00
CA VAL A 27 1.22 1.91 6.08
C VAL A 27 0.86 3.38 6.05
N SER A 28 1.81 4.24 6.38
CA SER A 28 1.62 5.68 6.47
C SER A 28 2.62 6.43 5.60
N ASP A 29 2.25 7.64 5.17
CA ASP A 29 3.18 8.56 4.53
C ASP A 29 4.27 9.03 5.51
N GLN A 30 5.48 9.18 4.99
CA GLN A 30 6.56 9.83 5.74
C GLN A 30 6.40 11.34 5.87
N GLY A 31 5.61 11.97 4.99
CA GLY A 31 5.45 13.43 4.91
C GLY A 31 4.47 14.04 5.91
N GLY A 32 3.76 13.20 6.68
CA GLY A 32 2.78 13.64 7.67
C GLY A 32 3.38 13.95 9.05
N ASP A 33 2.58 13.78 10.11
CA ASP A 33 3.06 13.86 11.50
C ASP A 33 3.97 12.67 11.83
N LEU A 34 5.27 12.87 11.60
CA LEU A 34 6.29 11.85 11.85
C LEU A 34 6.42 11.49 13.34
N ILE A 35 6.10 12.40 14.25
CA ILE A 35 6.31 12.15 15.69
C ILE A 35 5.32 11.10 16.19
N GLY A 36 4.04 11.27 15.88
CA GLY A 36 3.00 10.36 16.32
C GLY A 36 3.14 8.98 15.68
N ILE A 37 3.33 8.92 14.37
CA ILE A 37 3.45 7.63 13.67
C ILE A 37 4.73 6.86 14.04
N ARG A 38 5.85 7.54 14.32
CA ARG A 38 7.09 6.91 14.79
C ARG A 38 6.94 6.29 16.17
N LYS A 39 6.22 6.94 17.09
CA LYS A 39 5.90 6.33 18.40
C LYS A 39 5.11 5.03 18.26
N LEU A 40 4.13 4.98 17.33
CA LEU A 40 3.43 3.75 17.01
C LEU A 40 4.35 2.71 16.38
N GLN A 41 5.25 3.12 15.49
CA GLN A 41 6.22 2.23 14.85
C GLN A 41 7.20 1.60 15.85
N GLU A 42 7.71 2.39 16.81
CA GLU A 42 8.56 1.89 17.89
C GLU A 42 7.85 0.85 18.76
N LYS A 43 6.55 1.06 19.00
CA LYS A 43 5.72 0.15 19.79
C LYS A 43 5.29 -1.09 19.02
N TYR A 44 5.13 -0.98 17.69
CA TYR A 44 4.68 -2.04 16.79
C TYR A 44 5.58 -2.16 15.55
N PRO A 45 6.89 -2.51 15.71
CA PRO A 45 7.89 -2.36 14.66
C PRO A 45 7.64 -3.23 13.41
N SER A 46 6.96 -4.37 13.56
CA SER A 46 6.63 -5.27 12.44
C SER A 46 5.25 -5.03 11.83
N ARG A 47 4.53 -4.02 12.32
CA ARG A 47 3.12 -3.77 11.95
C ARG A 47 2.85 -2.33 11.50
N VAL A 48 3.77 -1.39 11.75
CA VAL A 48 3.66 0.01 11.34
C VAL A 48 4.82 0.35 10.43
N PHE A 49 4.50 0.78 9.21
CA PHE A 49 5.48 1.05 8.16
C PHE A 49 5.34 2.47 7.62
N LEU A 50 6.48 3.15 7.44
CA LEU A 50 6.56 4.43 6.77
C LEU A 50 6.86 4.22 5.30
N CYS A 51 6.00 4.74 4.43
CA CYS A 51 6.17 4.66 2.99
C CYS A 51 6.95 5.85 2.45
N TYR A 52 7.94 5.54 1.65
CA TYR A 52 8.78 6.48 0.92
C TYR A 52 8.57 6.28 -0.57
N TYR A 53 8.12 7.31 -1.27
CA TYR A 53 8.05 7.25 -2.72
C TYR A 53 9.42 7.43 -3.34
N ARG A 54 9.79 6.52 -4.23
CA ARG A 54 11.01 6.62 -5.02
C ARG A 54 10.75 7.40 -6.30
N ALA A 55 11.68 8.31 -6.64
CA ALA A 55 11.72 8.97 -7.94
C ALA A 55 12.53 8.16 -8.98
N ASP A 56 13.28 7.17 -8.51
CA ASP A 56 14.31 6.48 -9.28
C ASP A 56 13.81 5.11 -9.75
N ARG A 57 13.94 4.87 -11.06
CA ARG A 57 13.49 3.65 -11.77
C ARG A 57 14.51 2.51 -11.81
N LYS A 58 15.65 2.64 -11.12
CA LYS A 58 16.73 1.65 -11.16
C LYS A 58 16.33 0.29 -10.55
N THR A 59 15.31 0.26 -9.72
CA THR A 59 14.81 -0.99 -9.14
C THR A 59 13.58 -1.47 -9.89
N GLN A 60 13.57 -2.73 -10.32
CA GLN A 60 12.44 -3.36 -11.01
C GLN A 60 11.24 -3.61 -10.08
N ARG A 61 11.44 -3.58 -8.75
CA ARG A 61 10.38 -3.85 -7.77
C ARG A 61 9.43 -2.66 -7.63
N LEU A 62 8.15 -2.96 -7.69
CA LEU A 62 7.08 -1.98 -7.49
C LEU A 62 7.03 -1.50 -6.03
N ILE A 63 7.14 -2.44 -5.09
CA ILE A 63 7.18 -2.27 -3.65
C ILE A 63 8.46 -2.95 -3.14
N ASP A 64 9.14 -2.33 -2.19
CA ASP A 64 10.34 -2.86 -1.59
C ASP A 64 10.29 -2.62 -0.08
N TRP A 65 10.18 -3.70 0.67
CA TRP A 65 10.06 -3.71 2.13
C TRP A 65 11.39 -3.59 2.87
N GLY A 66 12.47 -3.36 2.12
CA GLY A 66 13.82 -3.30 2.68
C GLY A 66 14.39 -4.68 2.99
N GLN A 67 15.71 -4.79 2.97
CA GLN A 67 16.42 -6.00 3.42
C GLN A 67 17.32 -5.65 4.61
N GLY A 68 17.21 -6.44 5.68
CA GLY A 68 18.26 -6.57 6.66
C GLY A 68 18.56 -5.40 7.60
N GLY A 69 17.57 -4.57 7.99
CA GLY A 69 17.83 -3.59 9.06
C GLY A 69 17.05 -2.29 9.04
N GLU A 70 16.39 -1.94 7.97
CA GLU A 70 15.48 -0.78 7.95
C GLU A 70 14.05 -1.21 8.35
N TYR A 71 13.90 -1.69 9.58
CA TYR A 71 12.59 -2.06 10.11
C TYR A 71 11.60 -0.90 10.01
N GLY A 72 10.39 -1.24 9.55
CA GLY A 72 9.30 -0.27 9.49
C GLY A 72 9.37 0.72 8.33
N LYS A 73 10.21 0.47 7.31
CA LYS A 73 10.28 1.28 6.10
C LYS A 73 9.84 0.45 4.89
N VAL A 74 9.04 1.06 4.04
CA VAL A 74 8.71 0.53 2.71
C VAL A 74 8.99 1.61 1.67
N THR A 75 9.62 1.24 0.56
CA THR A 75 9.81 2.14 -0.57
C THR A 75 8.98 1.68 -1.76
N ALA A 76 8.39 2.62 -2.49
CA ALA A 76 7.43 2.30 -3.54
C ALA A 76 7.53 3.25 -4.74
N ASP A 77 7.24 2.74 -5.93
CA ASP A 77 7.10 3.54 -7.14
C ASP A 77 5.69 4.15 -7.19
N ARG A 78 5.60 5.44 -6.87
CA ARG A 78 4.33 6.18 -6.81
C ARG A 78 3.53 6.09 -8.11
N ASN A 79 4.17 6.33 -9.25
CA ASN A 79 3.46 6.42 -10.53
C ASN A 79 2.92 5.07 -10.96
N ARG A 80 3.70 4.01 -10.79
CA ARG A 80 3.28 2.65 -11.13
C ARG A 80 2.19 2.13 -10.19
N LEU A 81 2.29 2.42 -8.88
CA LEU A 81 1.25 2.04 -7.91
C LEU A 81 -0.05 2.78 -8.15
N MET A 82 0.01 4.08 -8.47
CA MET A 82 -1.19 4.84 -8.81
C MET A 82 -1.86 4.25 -10.05
N GLN A 83 -1.11 3.92 -11.10
CA GLN A 83 -1.66 3.25 -12.27
C GLN A 83 -2.27 1.90 -11.89
N LEU A 84 -1.57 1.08 -11.10
CA LEU A 84 -2.07 -0.23 -10.65
C LEU A 84 -3.41 -0.12 -9.92
N VAL A 85 -3.52 0.81 -8.97
CA VAL A 85 -4.76 1.02 -8.20
C VAL A 85 -5.91 1.46 -9.10
N ILE A 86 -5.64 2.34 -10.06
CA ILE A 86 -6.65 2.79 -11.05
C ILE A 86 -7.10 1.61 -11.92
N ASP A 87 -6.18 0.80 -12.39
CA ASP A 87 -6.48 -0.39 -13.19
C ASP A 87 -7.28 -1.42 -12.36
N GLU A 88 -6.88 -1.66 -11.10
CA GLU A 88 -7.58 -2.57 -10.20
C GLU A 88 -9.01 -2.11 -9.86
N LEU A 89 -9.25 -0.80 -9.75
CA LEU A 89 -10.59 -0.23 -9.60
C LEU A 89 -11.41 -0.41 -10.89
N GLY A 90 -10.82 -0.09 -12.05
CA GLY A 90 -11.47 -0.24 -13.36
C GLY A 90 -11.85 -1.70 -13.67
N ASP A 91 -10.97 -2.63 -13.33
CA ASP A 91 -11.17 -4.07 -13.48
C ASP A 91 -12.07 -4.69 -12.39
N LYS A 92 -12.59 -3.89 -11.46
CA LYS A 92 -13.41 -4.33 -10.31
C LYS A 92 -12.70 -5.34 -9.39
N ARG A 93 -11.38 -5.29 -9.33
CA ARG A 93 -10.58 -6.11 -8.41
C ARG A 93 -10.54 -5.54 -6.99
N ILE A 94 -10.83 -4.23 -6.84
CA ILE A 94 -11.03 -3.58 -5.55
C ILE A 94 -12.53 -3.37 -5.34
N THR A 95 -13.05 -3.91 -4.23
CA THR A 95 -14.44 -3.73 -3.82
C THR A 95 -14.49 -2.71 -2.68
N LEU A 96 -15.28 -1.67 -2.85
CA LEU A 96 -15.62 -0.70 -1.82
C LEU A 96 -16.93 -1.13 -1.18
N CYS A 97 -16.91 -1.44 0.13
CA CYS A 97 -18.09 -1.89 0.86
C CYS A 97 -18.75 -0.68 1.52
N GLY A 98 -20.06 -0.55 1.36
CA GLY A 98 -20.82 0.59 1.89
C GLY A 98 -21.66 1.27 0.81
N LYS A 99 -22.10 2.48 1.09
CA LYS A 99 -22.87 3.30 0.15
C LYS A 99 -21.94 4.18 -0.67
N ARG A 100 -22.37 4.58 -1.85
CA ARG A 100 -21.61 5.46 -2.73
C ARG A 100 -21.23 6.77 -2.03
N GLU A 101 -22.14 7.33 -1.26
CA GLU A 101 -21.97 8.61 -0.57
C GLU A 101 -20.82 8.57 0.45
N ASP A 102 -20.50 7.39 0.99
CA ASP A 102 -19.39 7.20 1.90
C ASP A 102 -18.02 7.45 1.21
N TYR A 103 -18.00 7.47 -0.13
CA TYR A 103 -16.80 7.58 -0.96
C TYR A 103 -16.72 8.86 -1.80
N ASP A 104 -17.60 9.84 -1.58
CA ASP A 104 -17.63 11.08 -2.38
C ASP A 104 -16.29 11.83 -2.32
N GLY A 105 -15.65 11.89 -1.16
CA GLY A 105 -14.31 12.47 -1.03
C GLY A 105 -13.22 11.70 -1.80
N LEU A 106 -13.33 10.39 -1.92
CA LEU A 106 -12.44 9.59 -2.76
C LEU A 106 -12.62 9.92 -4.23
N VAL A 107 -13.87 10.00 -4.69
CA VAL A 107 -14.22 10.37 -6.09
C VAL A 107 -13.69 11.75 -6.42
N GLU A 108 -13.90 12.74 -5.52
CA GLU A 108 -13.37 14.10 -5.68
C GLU A 108 -11.84 14.09 -5.86
N HIS A 109 -11.12 13.39 -5.00
CA HIS A 109 -9.66 13.33 -5.06
C HIS A 109 -9.14 12.58 -6.29
N PHE A 110 -9.86 11.57 -6.80
CA PHE A 110 -9.55 10.96 -8.10
C PHE A 110 -9.77 11.93 -9.25
N GLY A 111 -10.76 12.82 -9.19
CA GLY A 111 -10.99 13.90 -10.15
C GLY A 111 -9.85 14.92 -10.19
N ASN A 112 -9.06 15.02 -9.13
CA ASN A 112 -7.94 15.94 -9.02
C ASN A 112 -6.61 15.40 -9.57
N ILE A 113 -6.55 14.15 -10.01
CA ILE A 113 -5.33 13.57 -10.59
C ILE A 113 -5.47 13.37 -12.08
N TYR A 114 -4.38 13.55 -12.80
CA TYR A 114 -4.32 13.32 -14.23
C TYR A 114 -2.94 12.79 -14.64
N ARG A 115 -2.87 12.14 -15.79
CA ARG A 115 -1.65 11.56 -16.30
C ARG A 115 -1.05 12.41 -17.41
N THR A 116 0.18 12.84 -17.24
CA THR A 116 0.97 13.54 -18.25
C THR A 116 1.93 12.61 -18.95
N LYS A 117 2.27 12.94 -20.18
CA LYS A 117 3.30 12.27 -20.95
C LYS A 117 4.46 13.26 -21.11
N THR A 118 5.64 12.89 -20.61
CA THR A 118 6.84 13.70 -20.68
C THR A 118 7.97 12.92 -21.34
N GLU A 119 8.83 13.60 -22.08
CA GLU A 119 10.05 13.02 -22.61
C GLU A 119 11.20 13.26 -21.62
N ASN A 120 11.92 12.20 -21.26
CA ASN A 120 13.08 12.35 -20.39
C ASN A 120 14.32 12.78 -21.20
N ALA A 121 15.43 13.06 -20.49
CA ALA A 121 16.68 13.51 -21.11
C ALA A 121 17.31 12.50 -22.11
N LEU A 122 16.82 11.27 -22.17
CA LEU A 122 17.25 10.22 -23.09
C LEU A 122 16.28 10.04 -24.27
N GLY A 123 15.30 10.94 -24.46
CA GLY A 123 14.30 10.82 -25.51
C GLY A 123 13.20 9.76 -25.24
N ILE A 124 13.16 9.19 -24.05
CA ILE A 124 12.20 8.14 -23.69
C ILE A 124 10.94 8.81 -23.14
N MET A 125 9.78 8.43 -23.72
CA MET A 125 8.48 8.91 -23.25
C MET A 125 8.12 8.26 -21.92
N GLU A 126 7.79 9.09 -20.94
CA GLU A 126 7.43 8.69 -19.60
C GLU A 126 6.07 9.23 -19.22
N TYR A 127 5.31 8.43 -18.46
CA TYR A 127 4.04 8.87 -17.90
C TYR A 127 4.22 9.20 -16.41
N LYS A 128 3.67 10.35 -16.01
CA LYS A 128 3.65 10.80 -14.62
C LYS A 128 2.21 11.13 -14.20
N TRP A 129 1.89 10.81 -12.97
CA TRP A 129 0.65 11.25 -12.33
C TRP A 129 0.90 12.59 -11.64
N GLU A 130 0.15 13.59 -12.07
CA GLU A 130 0.14 14.96 -11.57
C GLU A 130 -1.19 15.24 -10.87
N ARG A 131 -1.28 16.36 -10.15
CA ARG A 131 -2.50 16.76 -9.44
C ARG A 131 -2.83 18.22 -9.68
N THR A 132 -4.13 18.54 -9.67
CA THR A 132 -4.68 19.90 -9.68
C THR A 132 -5.20 20.33 -8.31
N GLY A 133 -5.40 19.42 -7.39
CA GLY A 133 -5.98 19.66 -6.07
C GLY A 133 -5.52 18.62 -5.04
N ALA A 134 -6.32 18.45 -4.00
CA ALA A 134 -6.06 17.45 -2.95
C ALA A 134 -6.18 16.02 -3.52
N ASP A 135 -5.21 15.15 -3.16
CA ASP A 135 -5.14 13.76 -3.60
C ASP A 135 -4.89 12.77 -2.44
N HIS A 136 -5.04 13.24 -1.20
CA HIS A 136 -4.72 12.44 -0.01
C HIS A 136 -5.47 11.11 0.07
N TRP A 137 -6.74 11.07 -0.37
CA TRP A 137 -7.54 9.87 -0.34
C TRP A 137 -7.07 8.84 -1.38
N VAL A 138 -6.55 9.29 -2.52
CA VAL A 138 -5.92 8.40 -3.50
C VAL A 138 -4.65 7.77 -2.91
N HIS A 139 -3.84 8.57 -2.22
CA HIS A 139 -2.65 8.07 -1.53
C HIS A 139 -2.98 7.07 -0.42
N SER A 140 -4.06 7.30 0.35
CA SER A 140 -4.52 6.35 1.35
C SER A 140 -4.86 4.99 0.73
N LEU A 141 -5.47 4.98 -0.45
CA LEU A 141 -5.76 3.76 -1.19
C LEU A 141 -4.48 3.07 -1.70
N ILE A 142 -3.47 3.86 -2.12
CA ILE A 142 -2.15 3.31 -2.48
C ILE A 142 -1.48 2.67 -1.25
N TYR A 143 -1.52 3.30 -0.08
CA TYR A 143 -0.96 2.73 1.16
C TYR A 143 -1.68 1.47 1.59
N TRP A 144 -3.02 1.43 1.46
CA TRP A 144 -3.78 0.20 1.65
C TRP A 144 -3.30 -0.91 0.71
N ARG A 145 -3.08 -0.61 -0.58
CA ARG A 145 -2.60 -1.60 -1.57
C ARG A 145 -1.20 -2.11 -1.24
N ILE A 146 -0.32 -1.24 -0.74
CA ILE A 146 1.00 -1.63 -0.23
C ILE A 146 0.86 -2.59 0.97
N GLY A 147 -0.01 -2.27 1.93
CA GLY A 147 -0.28 -3.14 3.08
C GLY A 147 -0.82 -4.50 2.68
N MET A 148 -1.68 -4.57 1.65
CA MET A 148 -2.19 -5.83 1.09
C MET A 148 -1.10 -6.70 0.48
N ASP A 149 -0.07 -6.11 -0.13
CA ASP A 149 1.09 -6.83 -0.64
C ASP A 149 1.82 -7.57 0.49
N LYS A 150 2.11 -6.85 1.58
CA LYS A 150 2.75 -7.44 2.78
C LYS A 150 1.91 -8.53 3.42
N TYR A 151 0.61 -8.31 3.51
CA TYR A 151 -0.32 -9.29 4.06
C TYR A 151 -0.34 -10.57 3.21
N SER A 152 -0.31 -10.45 1.90
CA SER A 152 -0.30 -11.58 0.97
C SER A 152 1.00 -12.39 1.06
N GLU A 153 2.16 -11.74 1.24
CA GLU A 153 3.43 -12.42 1.48
C GLU A 153 3.37 -13.25 2.77
N SER A 154 2.91 -12.66 3.87
CA SER A 154 2.80 -13.34 5.17
C SER A 154 1.86 -14.54 5.12
N MET A 155 0.73 -14.42 4.41
CA MET A 155 -0.21 -15.54 4.24
C MET A 155 0.37 -16.65 3.36
N ALA A 156 1.13 -16.32 2.33
CA ALA A 156 1.78 -17.32 1.48
C ALA A 156 2.84 -18.13 2.26
N GLU A 157 3.57 -17.50 3.17
CA GLU A 157 4.52 -18.19 4.06
C GLU A 157 3.81 -19.17 5.00
N VAL A 158 2.68 -18.77 5.60
CA VAL A 158 1.88 -19.62 6.50
C VAL A 158 1.29 -20.80 5.74
N VAL A 159 0.60 -20.56 4.63
CA VAL A 159 -0.03 -21.61 3.80
C VAL A 159 1.02 -22.53 3.18
N GLY A 160 2.16 -21.97 2.74
CA GLY A 160 3.27 -22.76 2.20
C GLY A 160 3.88 -23.71 3.23
N SER A 161 4.03 -23.28 4.46
CA SER A 161 4.54 -24.13 5.55
C SER A 161 3.61 -25.31 5.89
N ASP A 162 2.29 -25.07 5.86
CA ASP A 162 1.30 -26.10 6.21
C ASP A 162 1.07 -27.10 5.07
N ILE A 163 1.12 -26.66 3.82
CA ILE A 163 0.94 -27.56 2.65
C ILE A 163 2.15 -28.50 2.50
N PHE A 164 3.37 -28.05 2.78
CA PHE A 164 4.55 -28.89 2.70
C PHE A 164 4.81 -29.76 3.93
N ALA A 165 4.23 -29.42 5.07
CA ALA A 165 4.36 -30.23 6.31
C ALA A 165 3.50 -31.52 6.30
N GLY A 166 2.52 -31.64 5.41
CA GLY A 166 1.57 -32.76 5.39
C GLY A 166 1.55 -33.63 4.13
N LEU A 167 2.33 -33.31 3.09
CA LEU A 167 2.38 -34.13 1.88
C LEU A 167 3.63 -35.02 1.88
N PRO A 168 3.47 -36.37 1.80
CA PRO A 168 4.61 -37.23 1.53
C PRO A 168 5.15 -36.87 0.13
N ILE A 169 6.43 -36.50 0.08
CA ILE A 169 7.16 -36.28 -1.17
C ILE A 169 7.32 -37.65 -1.83
N GLY A 170 6.34 -38.02 -2.64
CA GLY A 170 6.26 -39.25 -3.38
C GLY A 170 5.75 -39.01 -4.77
N ARG A 171 6.70 -38.84 -5.70
CA ARG A 171 6.61 -39.14 -7.15
C ARG A 171 5.35 -38.67 -7.90
N PHE A 172 5.50 -37.54 -8.58
CA PHE A 172 4.78 -37.25 -9.81
C PHE A 172 5.79 -36.93 -10.93
N PHE A 173 6.52 -37.96 -11.38
CA PHE A 173 7.11 -38.04 -12.74
C PHE A 173 7.36 -39.53 -13.00
N ASP A 174 6.42 -40.15 -13.65
CA ASP A 174 6.59 -41.22 -14.62
C ASP A 174 5.64 -40.94 -15.81
#